data_bdd5a6ad795bc199868af671894285b9
#
_entry.id   bdd5a6ad795bc199868af671894285b9
#
_cell.length_a   1.000
_cell.length_b   1.000
_cell.length_c   1.000
_cell.angle_alpha   90.00
_cell.angle_beta   90.00
_cell.angle_gamma   90.00
#
_symmetry.space_group_name_H-M   'P 1'
#
loop_
_entity.id
_entity.type
_entity.pdbx_description
1 polymer ?
#
loop_
_entity_poly.entity_id
_entity_poly.type
_entity_poly.pdbx_seq_one_letter_code
_entity_poly.pdbx_strand_id
1 'polypeptide(L)'
;DLIVLGISSKGIEWVSEQLSRLYKNKKMPNILMLTKGLSVFNNQYELLVDKLKRLLADKGISNVNISAVGGPCLAAGLANRVHSSVIIANNDIGTAKKIADMLNTNYYHTSHSDDLNGVEVSAAIKNIFSMAVGAAKGLCGLNISNEIRQKNYLNTASALIKQSIYEMEIFVVHLKGRKETVSGLAGLGDLYVSSGGGRNAKMGAYIGEGLTYSEAKKTKMEKVTVEGADLAKQIAKKIKEDFDEKKLPLMIAMINSIVDDKKLELNWEAFR
;
A
#
# COMPACT_ATOMS: atom_id res chain seq x y z
N ASP A 1 22.56 12.83 10.27
CA ASP A 1 21.66 13.41 9.30
C ASP A 1 20.38 12.57 9.10
N LEU A 2 20.22 11.81 8.01
CA LEU A 2 19.01 11.02 7.71
C LEU A 2 19.41 9.64 7.18
N ILE A 3 18.76 8.58 7.69
CA ILE A 3 18.85 7.23 7.12
C ILE A 3 17.61 6.99 6.29
N VAL A 4 17.77 6.65 5.01
CA VAL A 4 16.66 6.31 4.11
C VAL A 4 16.64 4.80 3.91
N LEU A 5 15.52 4.14 4.27
CA LEU A 5 15.35 2.69 4.17
C LEU A 5 14.53 2.33 2.93
N GLY A 6 15.22 1.92 1.87
CA GLY A 6 14.63 1.41 0.62
C GLY A 6 14.69 -0.11 0.56
N ILE A 7 14.03 -0.80 1.48
CA ILE A 7 14.01 -2.27 1.60
C ILE A 7 12.60 -2.82 1.40
N SER A 8 12.46 -4.12 1.18
CA SER A 8 11.14 -4.78 1.23
C SER A 8 10.66 -4.95 2.68
N SER A 9 9.34 -5.13 2.89
CA SER A 9 8.78 -5.41 4.22
C SER A 9 9.41 -6.63 4.89
N LYS A 10 9.86 -7.63 4.12
CA LYS A 10 10.58 -8.82 4.61
C LYS A 10 11.98 -8.51 5.12
N GLY A 11 12.57 -7.36 4.74
CA GLY A 11 13.91 -6.94 5.16
C GLY A 11 13.96 -6.16 6.48
N ILE A 12 12.83 -5.87 7.11
CA ILE A 12 12.78 -5.03 8.32
C ILE A 12 13.51 -5.67 9.50
N GLU A 13 13.39 -6.97 9.68
CA GLU A 13 14.12 -7.71 10.72
C GLU A 13 15.63 -7.63 10.50
N TRP A 14 16.08 -7.91 9.28
CA TRP A 14 17.50 -7.79 8.92
C TRP A 14 18.01 -6.36 9.15
N VAL A 15 17.31 -5.32 8.70
CA VAL A 15 17.77 -3.93 8.88
C VAL A 15 17.80 -3.54 10.35
N SER A 16 16.88 -4.04 11.18
CA SER A 16 16.90 -3.80 12.62
C SER A 16 18.20 -4.33 13.26
N GLU A 17 18.69 -5.48 12.79
CA GLU A 17 19.97 -6.04 13.23
C GLU A 17 21.15 -5.17 12.80
N GLN A 18 21.17 -4.72 11.53
CA GLN A 18 22.25 -3.87 11.04
C GLN A 18 22.30 -2.53 11.80
N LEU A 19 21.14 -1.88 11.96
CA LEU A 19 21.03 -0.62 12.70
C LEU A 19 21.43 -0.80 14.17
N SER A 20 21.05 -1.90 14.82
CA SER A 20 21.41 -2.15 16.21
C SER A 20 22.93 -2.31 16.38
N ARG A 21 23.62 -2.97 15.45
CA ARG A 21 25.09 -3.10 15.47
C ARG A 21 25.79 -1.75 15.27
N LEU A 22 25.30 -0.92 14.35
CA LEU A 22 25.92 0.36 13.99
C LEU A 22 25.71 1.44 15.06
N TYR A 23 24.56 1.40 15.77
CA TYR A 23 24.13 2.47 16.67
C TYR A 23 23.99 2.07 18.14
N LYS A 24 24.49 0.90 18.54
CA LYS A 24 24.39 0.38 19.92
C LYS A 24 24.77 1.39 21.01
N ASN A 25 25.78 2.23 20.73
CA ASN A 25 26.31 3.23 21.65
C ASN A 25 26.36 4.63 21.03
N LYS A 26 25.54 4.89 20.04
CA LYS A 26 25.51 6.17 19.29
C LYS A 26 24.08 6.66 19.15
N LYS A 27 23.91 7.97 19.08
CA LYS A 27 22.62 8.56 18.75
C LYS A 27 22.24 8.18 17.32
N MET A 28 21.07 7.57 17.17
CA MET A 28 20.54 7.21 15.86
C MET A 28 20.00 8.45 15.15
N PRO A 29 20.36 8.68 13.88
CA PRO A 29 19.71 9.72 13.06
C PRO A 29 18.22 9.47 12.86
N ASN A 30 17.50 10.48 12.35
CA ASN A 30 16.14 10.27 11.89
C ASN A 30 16.13 9.21 10.76
N ILE A 31 15.10 8.38 10.74
CA ILE A 31 14.91 7.35 9.72
C ILE A 31 13.71 7.74 8.86
N LEU A 32 13.85 7.61 7.54
CA LEU A 32 12.74 7.68 6.59
C LEU A 32 12.54 6.32 5.93
N MET A 33 11.36 5.72 6.12
CA MET A 33 10.98 4.47 5.50
C MET A 33 10.28 4.71 4.16
N LEU A 34 10.83 4.11 3.08
CA LEU A 34 10.17 4.02 1.77
C LEU A 34 9.31 2.76 1.66
N THR A 35 9.48 1.84 2.60
CA THR A 35 8.82 0.54 2.62
C THR A 35 7.35 0.71 2.93
N LYS A 36 6.51 0.10 2.10
CA LYS A 36 5.05 0.08 2.28
C LYS A 36 4.61 -1.30 2.74
N GLY A 37 3.71 -1.36 3.69
CA GLY A 37 3.17 -2.61 4.20
C GLY A 37 2.54 -2.48 5.57
N LEU A 38 1.94 -3.55 6.01
CA LEU A 38 1.29 -3.70 7.30
C LEU A 38 1.54 -5.13 7.76
N SER A 39 1.73 -5.34 9.04
CA SER A 39 1.85 -6.67 9.65
C SER A 39 0.78 -6.90 10.70
N VAL A 40 0.69 -8.13 11.18
CA VAL A 40 -0.11 -8.47 12.36
C VAL A 40 0.83 -9.04 13.41
N PHE A 41 0.81 -8.45 14.59
CA PHE A 41 1.58 -8.88 15.74
C PHE A 41 0.68 -8.93 16.97
N ASN A 42 0.70 -10.04 17.72
CA ASN A 42 -0.18 -10.26 18.88
C ASN A 42 -1.67 -9.99 18.58
N ASN A 43 -2.15 -10.48 17.43
CA ASN A 43 -3.51 -10.28 16.92
C ASN A 43 -3.94 -8.81 16.75
N GLN A 44 -2.98 -7.91 16.55
CA GLN A 44 -3.25 -6.50 16.23
C GLN A 44 -2.50 -6.10 14.95
N TYR A 45 -3.05 -5.16 14.21
CA TYR A 45 -2.33 -4.57 13.08
C TYR A 45 -1.11 -3.80 13.60
N GLU A 46 0.02 -3.98 12.94
CA GLU A 46 1.26 -3.31 13.28
C GLU A 46 1.80 -2.57 12.05
N LEU A 47 1.94 -1.26 12.15
CA LEU A 47 2.61 -0.44 11.14
C LEU A 47 4.08 -0.84 11.03
N LEU A 48 4.67 -0.70 9.84
CA LEU A 48 6.07 -1.08 9.67
C LEU A 48 7.03 -0.16 10.44
N VAL A 49 6.67 1.10 10.63
CA VAL A 49 7.39 2.02 11.54
C VAL A 49 7.39 1.49 12.96
N ASP A 50 6.25 1.04 13.47
CA ASP A 50 6.13 0.50 14.83
C ASP A 50 6.84 -0.86 14.96
N LYS A 51 6.74 -1.71 13.93
CA LYS A 51 7.52 -2.96 13.85
C LYS A 51 9.02 -2.68 13.99
N LEU A 52 9.55 -1.71 13.24
CA LEU A 52 10.97 -1.36 13.32
C LEU A 52 11.34 -0.78 14.69
N LYS A 53 10.51 0.10 15.25
CA LYS A 53 10.72 0.64 16.61
C LYS A 53 10.77 -0.48 17.65
N ARG A 54 9.82 -1.42 17.62
CA ARG A 54 9.78 -2.56 18.53
C ARG A 54 11.03 -3.42 18.42
N LEU A 55 11.41 -3.80 17.20
CA LEU A 55 12.60 -4.63 16.95
C LEU A 55 13.91 -3.96 17.41
N LEU A 56 14.00 -2.63 17.31
CA LEU A 56 15.15 -1.88 17.82
C LEU A 56 15.12 -1.79 19.36
N ALA A 57 13.94 -1.60 19.95
CA ALA A 57 13.77 -1.57 21.41
C ALA A 57 14.14 -2.92 22.04
N ASP A 58 13.76 -4.05 21.42
CA ASP A 58 14.14 -5.40 21.84
C ASP A 58 15.68 -5.61 21.84
N LYS A 59 16.41 -4.77 21.08
CA LYS A 59 17.89 -4.75 21.00
C LYS A 59 18.52 -3.66 21.85
N GLY A 60 17.73 -2.99 22.71
CA GLY A 60 18.19 -1.95 23.63
C GLY A 60 18.35 -0.56 23.01
N ILE A 61 17.78 -0.33 21.83
CA ILE A 61 17.76 0.98 21.17
C ILE A 61 16.35 1.56 21.27
N SER A 62 16.14 2.46 22.21
CA SER A 62 14.92 3.24 22.39
C SER A 62 15.03 4.64 21.78
N ASN A 63 13.93 5.38 21.74
CA ASN A 63 13.85 6.76 21.26
C ASN A 63 14.29 6.97 19.80
N VAL A 64 13.91 6.04 18.93
CA VAL A 64 14.15 6.15 17.49
C VAL A 64 13.04 6.96 16.84
N ASN A 65 13.43 7.99 16.08
CA ASN A 65 12.48 8.81 15.32
C ASN A 65 12.39 8.30 13.88
N ILE A 66 11.25 7.72 13.53
CA ILE A 66 11.02 7.10 12.22
C ILE A 66 9.83 7.78 11.54
N SER A 67 10.07 8.22 10.31
CA SER A 67 9.06 8.78 9.40
C SER A 67 8.77 7.80 8.27
N ALA A 68 7.59 7.92 7.66
CA ALA A 68 7.23 7.22 6.45
C ALA A 68 6.98 8.17 5.29
N VAL A 69 7.15 7.69 4.06
CA VAL A 69 6.75 8.41 2.86
C VAL A 69 5.64 7.66 2.13
N GLY A 70 4.58 8.39 1.77
CA GLY A 70 3.49 7.92 0.92
C GLY A 70 3.35 8.76 -0.35
N GLY A 71 2.70 8.21 -1.36
CA GLY A 71 2.35 8.95 -2.58
C GLY A 71 2.86 8.33 -3.87
N PRO A 72 2.39 8.89 -5.00
CA PRO A 72 2.65 8.41 -6.35
C PRO A 72 4.09 8.75 -6.78
N CYS A 73 4.99 7.80 -6.68
CA CYS A 73 6.37 7.98 -7.13
C CYS A 73 6.90 6.67 -7.75
N LEU A 74 6.89 6.60 -9.06
CA LEU A 74 7.54 5.52 -9.80
C LEU A 74 9.03 5.80 -9.92
N ALA A 75 9.87 4.83 -9.55
CA ALA A 75 11.33 4.99 -9.55
C ALA A 75 11.88 5.44 -10.92
N ALA A 76 11.37 4.88 -12.01
CA ALA A 76 11.77 5.28 -13.36
C ALA A 76 11.39 6.74 -13.68
N GLY A 77 10.19 7.19 -13.24
CA GLY A 77 9.76 8.57 -13.39
C GLY A 77 10.69 9.52 -12.64
N LEU A 78 10.97 9.21 -11.36
CA LEU A 78 11.87 10.00 -10.53
C LEU A 78 13.29 10.08 -11.11
N ALA A 79 13.84 8.95 -11.58
CA ALA A 79 15.15 8.89 -12.22
C ALA A 79 15.23 9.78 -13.48
N ASN A 80 14.12 9.92 -14.19
CA ASN A 80 13.99 10.79 -15.36
C ASN A 80 13.52 12.22 -15.02
N ARG A 81 13.54 12.61 -13.75
CA ARG A 81 13.12 13.91 -13.25
C ARG A 81 11.69 14.32 -13.63
N VAL A 82 10.81 13.33 -13.76
CA VAL A 82 9.37 13.58 -13.93
C VAL A 82 8.83 14.15 -12.63
N HIS A 83 8.05 15.23 -12.72
CA HIS A 83 7.43 15.86 -11.56
C HIS A 83 6.65 14.82 -10.75
N SER A 84 7.03 14.65 -9.50
CA SER A 84 6.44 13.68 -8.57
C SER A 84 6.14 14.37 -7.25
N SER A 85 4.99 14.09 -6.66
CA SER A 85 4.59 14.63 -5.36
C SER A 85 4.39 13.51 -4.35
N VAL A 86 4.95 13.68 -3.16
CA VAL A 86 4.82 12.73 -2.05
C VAL A 86 4.55 13.45 -0.73
N ILE A 87 4.13 12.69 0.27
CA ILE A 87 3.92 13.19 1.63
C ILE A 87 4.83 12.44 2.60
N ILE A 88 5.54 13.20 3.41
CA ILE A 88 6.36 12.71 4.52
C ILE A 88 5.52 12.77 5.80
N ALA A 89 5.40 11.65 6.50
CA ALA A 89 4.60 11.59 7.71
C ALA A 89 5.44 11.19 8.93
N ASN A 90 5.17 11.85 10.05
CA ASN A 90 5.72 11.55 11.36
C ASN A 90 4.76 12.07 12.43
N ASN A 91 4.64 11.41 13.57
CA ASN A 91 3.81 11.90 14.68
C ASN A 91 4.30 13.26 15.22
N ASP A 92 5.58 13.59 15.04
CA ASP A 92 6.12 14.94 15.23
C ASP A 92 6.12 15.70 13.90
N ILE A 93 5.20 16.63 13.74
CA ILE A 93 5.05 17.44 12.53
C ILE A 93 6.32 18.23 12.19
N GLY A 94 7.08 18.65 13.19
CA GLY A 94 8.35 19.36 13.00
C GLY A 94 9.39 18.49 12.31
N THR A 95 9.50 17.22 12.71
CA THR A 95 10.36 16.22 12.04
C THR A 95 9.88 15.95 10.62
N ALA A 96 8.56 15.75 10.42
CA ALA A 96 8.00 15.53 9.07
C ALA A 96 8.34 16.69 8.14
N LYS A 97 8.12 17.94 8.60
CA LYS A 97 8.45 19.15 7.85
C LYS A 97 9.93 19.25 7.51
N LYS A 98 10.80 19.03 8.50
CA LYS A 98 12.25 19.11 8.30
C LYS A 98 12.75 18.12 7.24
N ILE A 99 12.23 16.88 7.26
CA ILE A 99 12.61 15.87 6.26
C ILE A 99 12.02 16.23 4.89
N ALA A 100 10.77 16.72 4.84
CA ALA A 100 10.17 17.18 3.61
C ALA A 100 10.98 18.32 2.96
N ASP A 101 11.31 19.35 3.72
CA ASP A 101 12.14 20.48 3.24
C ASP A 101 13.51 20.03 2.74
N MET A 102 14.12 19.04 3.42
CA MET A 102 15.44 18.48 3.03
C MET A 102 15.40 17.74 1.69
N LEU A 103 14.28 17.07 1.36
CA LEU A 103 14.15 16.24 0.16
C LEU A 103 13.50 16.98 -1.02
N ASN A 104 12.92 18.15 -0.78
CA ASN A 104 12.22 18.91 -1.81
C ASN A 104 13.17 19.39 -2.90
N THR A 105 12.79 19.20 -4.16
CA THR A 105 13.54 19.65 -5.34
C THR A 105 12.60 20.27 -6.38
N ASN A 106 13.14 20.72 -7.51
CA ASN A 106 12.34 21.28 -8.60
C ASN A 106 11.48 20.24 -9.36
N TYR A 107 11.65 18.95 -9.12
CA TYR A 107 10.86 17.87 -9.71
C TYR A 107 10.34 16.84 -8.71
N TYR A 108 10.83 16.85 -7.47
CA TYR A 108 10.34 16.01 -6.37
C TYR A 108 9.74 16.89 -5.29
N HIS A 109 8.42 16.98 -5.29
CA HIS A 109 7.66 17.88 -4.43
C HIS A 109 7.22 17.14 -3.18
N THR A 110 7.64 17.60 -2.02
CA THR A 110 7.35 16.98 -0.74
C THR A 110 6.41 17.84 0.10
N SER A 111 5.34 17.26 0.57
CA SER A 111 4.49 17.80 1.64
C SER A 111 4.74 17.03 2.94
N HIS A 112 4.16 17.47 4.05
CA HIS A 112 4.34 16.85 5.34
C HIS A 112 3.02 16.69 6.08
N SER A 113 2.95 15.69 6.99
CA SER A 113 1.77 15.36 7.79
C SER A 113 2.19 14.80 9.15
N ASP A 114 1.35 15.03 10.15
CA ASP A 114 1.41 14.37 11.45
C ASP A 114 0.57 13.08 11.51
N ASP A 115 -0.15 12.75 10.44
CA ASP A 115 -0.93 11.51 10.33
C ASP A 115 -0.08 10.35 9.79
N LEU A 116 0.86 9.88 10.60
CA LEU A 116 1.71 8.75 10.24
C LEU A 116 0.89 7.50 9.96
N ASN A 117 -0.13 7.22 10.78
CA ASN A 117 -1.01 6.07 10.62
C ASN A 117 -1.76 6.12 9.29
N GLY A 118 -2.41 7.24 8.99
CA GLY A 118 -3.15 7.39 7.74
C GLY A 118 -2.28 7.22 6.51
N VAL A 119 -1.06 7.77 6.51
CA VAL A 119 -0.12 7.67 5.39
C VAL A 119 0.39 6.23 5.21
N GLU A 120 0.85 5.56 6.28
CA GLU A 120 1.36 4.19 6.18
C GLU A 120 0.26 3.20 5.79
N VAL A 121 -0.90 3.28 6.44
CA VAL A 121 -2.03 2.39 6.15
C VAL A 121 -2.51 2.57 4.72
N SER A 122 -2.74 3.80 4.27
CA SER A 122 -3.14 4.08 2.88
C SER A 122 -2.14 3.51 1.88
N ALA A 123 -0.85 3.80 2.09
CA ALA A 123 0.22 3.32 1.21
C ALA A 123 0.36 1.79 1.19
N ALA A 124 -0.01 1.10 2.27
CA ALA A 124 0.01 -0.36 2.34
C ALA A 124 -1.19 -0.97 1.59
N ILE A 125 -2.43 -0.63 2.01
CA ILE A 125 -3.64 -1.31 1.53
C ILE A 125 -3.99 -0.95 0.08
N LYS A 126 -3.57 0.22 -0.42
CA LYS A 126 -3.76 0.59 -1.83
C LYS A 126 -3.25 -0.48 -2.81
N ASN A 127 -2.29 -1.33 -2.39
CA ASN A 127 -1.77 -2.39 -3.24
C ASN A 127 -2.80 -3.51 -3.47
N ILE A 128 -3.65 -3.81 -2.49
CA ILE A 128 -4.79 -4.74 -2.65
C ILE A 128 -5.83 -4.10 -3.57
N PHE A 129 -6.16 -2.83 -3.31
CA PHE A 129 -7.14 -2.11 -4.12
C PHE A 129 -6.67 -1.82 -5.55
N SER A 130 -5.37 -1.62 -5.78
CA SER A 130 -4.86 -1.50 -7.15
C SER A 130 -5.01 -2.80 -7.96
N MET A 131 -5.03 -3.96 -7.29
CA MET A 131 -5.42 -5.23 -7.91
C MET A 131 -6.91 -5.23 -8.27
N ALA A 132 -7.77 -4.80 -7.34
CA ALA A 132 -9.21 -4.68 -7.60
C ALA A 132 -9.50 -3.75 -8.79
N VAL A 133 -8.90 -2.57 -8.82
CA VAL A 133 -9.04 -1.63 -9.97
C VAL A 133 -8.49 -2.24 -11.26
N GLY A 134 -7.36 -2.95 -11.18
CA GLY A 134 -6.77 -3.66 -12.32
C GLY A 134 -7.69 -4.73 -12.89
N ALA A 135 -8.51 -5.38 -12.06
CA ALA A 135 -9.50 -6.38 -12.49
C ALA A 135 -10.54 -5.82 -13.47
N ALA A 136 -10.77 -4.49 -13.45
CA ALA A 136 -11.69 -3.85 -14.40
C ALA A 136 -11.42 -4.22 -15.86
N LYS A 137 -10.14 -4.39 -16.22
CA LYS A 137 -9.75 -4.77 -17.59
C LYS A 137 -10.24 -6.16 -18.00
N GLY A 138 -10.23 -7.11 -17.06
CA GLY A 138 -10.74 -8.45 -17.29
C GLY A 138 -12.27 -8.53 -17.19
N LEU A 139 -12.86 -7.83 -16.21
CA LEU A 139 -14.31 -7.81 -15.94
C LEU A 139 -15.12 -7.20 -17.09
N CYS A 140 -14.53 -6.39 -17.97
CA CYS A 140 -15.21 -5.80 -19.13
C CYS A 140 -15.67 -6.81 -20.19
N GLY A 141 -15.53 -8.09 -19.91
CA GLY A 141 -16.07 -9.18 -20.74
C GLY A 141 -15.14 -9.60 -21.88
N LEU A 142 -14.96 -10.91 -21.98
CA LEU A 142 -14.15 -11.54 -23.04
C LEU A 142 -14.81 -11.47 -24.42
N ASN A 143 -16.11 -11.19 -24.47
CA ASN A 143 -16.92 -11.16 -25.70
C ASN A 143 -16.96 -9.80 -26.39
N ILE A 144 -16.27 -8.79 -25.85
CA ILE A 144 -16.22 -7.44 -26.41
C ILE A 144 -14.90 -7.28 -27.17
N SER A 145 -14.91 -6.59 -28.33
CA SER A 145 -13.69 -6.34 -29.09
C SER A 145 -12.59 -5.67 -28.25
N ASN A 146 -11.32 -5.96 -28.53
CA ASN A 146 -10.20 -5.37 -27.77
C ASN A 146 -10.23 -3.84 -27.78
N GLU A 147 -10.67 -3.23 -28.87
CA GLU A 147 -10.76 -1.77 -28.99
C GLU A 147 -11.80 -1.17 -28.05
N ILE A 148 -13.00 -1.78 -27.96
CA ILE A 148 -14.05 -1.37 -27.04
C ILE A 148 -13.61 -1.62 -25.58
N ARG A 149 -12.95 -2.76 -25.32
CA ARG A 149 -12.43 -3.11 -23.99
C ARG A 149 -11.42 -2.10 -23.50
N GLN A 150 -10.48 -1.68 -24.34
CA GLN A 150 -9.46 -0.69 -23.97
C GLN A 150 -10.01 0.67 -23.59
N LYS A 151 -11.19 1.04 -24.12
CA LYS A 151 -11.84 2.33 -23.82
C LYS A 151 -12.84 2.25 -22.67
N ASN A 152 -13.61 1.15 -22.59
CA ASN A 152 -14.77 1.08 -21.72
C ASN A 152 -14.51 0.49 -20.34
N TYR A 153 -13.38 -0.17 -20.09
CA TYR A 153 -13.02 -0.63 -18.75
C TYR A 153 -12.93 0.52 -17.73
N LEU A 154 -12.78 1.76 -18.19
CA LEU A 154 -12.68 2.94 -17.31
C LEU A 154 -13.95 3.18 -16.50
N ASN A 155 -15.14 2.82 -17.01
CA ASN A 155 -16.38 2.89 -16.23
C ASN A 155 -16.30 1.98 -15.00
N THR A 156 -15.93 0.71 -15.21
CA THR A 156 -15.71 -0.26 -14.14
C THR A 156 -14.57 0.17 -13.22
N ALA A 157 -13.45 0.61 -13.79
CA ALA A 157 -12.29 1.08 -13.01
C ALA A 157 -12.65 2.28 -12.11
N SER A 158 -13.43 3.23 -12.61
CA SER A 158 -13.87 4.39 -11.81
C SER A 158 -14.74 3.97 -10.63
N ALA A 159 -15.68 3.04 -10.84
CA ALA A 159 -16.51 2.52 -9.76
C ALA A 159 -15.65 1.80 -8.71
N LEU A 160 -14.68 0.99 -9.15
CA LEU A 160 -13.75 0.29 -8.25
C LEU A 160 -12.80 1.24 -7.52
N ILE A 161 -12.34 2.33 -8.15
CA ILE A 161 -11.55 3.38 -7.47
C ILE A 161 -12.39 4.02 -6.37
N LYS A 162 -13.63 4.43 -6.68
CA LYS A 162 -14.53 5.06 -5.70
C LYS A 162 -14.77 4.13 -4.51
N GLN A 163 -15.08 2.85 -4.77
CA GLN A 163 -15.30 1.88 -3.70
C GLN A 163 -14.01 1.62 -2.92
N SER A 164 -12.86 1.57 -3.58
CA SER A 164 -11.54 1.43 -2.92
C SER A 164 -11.29 2.56 -1.94
N ILE A 165 -11.51 3.81 -2.34
CA ILE A 165 -11.33 4.98 -1.47
C ILE A 165 -12.26 4.89 -0.25
N TYR A 166 -13.52 4.56 -0.46
CA TYR A 166 -14.49 4.41 0.63
C TYR A 166 -14.05 3.35 1.66
N GLU A 167 -13.60 2.17 1.20
CA GLU A 167 -13.14 1.11 2.10
C GLU A 167 -11.78 1.43 2.74
N MET A 168 -10.89 2.11 2.03
CA MET A 168 -9.64 2.61 2.60
C MET A 168 -9.90 3.60 3.72
N GLU A 169 -10.88 4.50 3.59
CA GLU A 169 -11.27 5.44 4.65
C GLU A 169 -11.72 4.69 5.92
N ILE A 170 -12.56 3.67 5.77
CA ILE A 170 -13.02 2.85 6.90
C ILE A 170 -11.83 2.18 7.59
N PHE A 171 -10.93 1.58 6.81
CA PHE A 171 -9.78 0.86 7.34
C PHE A 171 -8.76 1.80 8.00
N VAL A 172 -8.49 2.95 7.41
CA VAL A 172 -7.58 3.97 7.94
C VAL A 172 -8.09 4.51 9.29
N VAL A 173 -9.39 4.82 9.38
CA VAL A 173 -10.02 5.28 10.64
C VAL A 173 -9.97 4.19 11.72
N HIS A 174 -10.20 2.92 11.36
CA HIS A 174 -10.05 1.79 12.29
C HIS A 174 -8.63 1.71 12.89
N LEU A 175 -7.62 2.04 12.12
CA LEU A 175 -6.22 2.09 12.54
C LEU A 175 -5.78 3.48 13.05
N LYS A 176 -6.73 4.32 13.45
CA LYS A 176 -6.51 5.64 14.07
C LYS A 176 -5.81 6.66 13.16
N GLY A 177 -5.89 6.49 11.84
CA GLY A 177 -5.52 7.49 10.86
C GLY A 177 -6.71 8.39 10.50
N ARG A 178 -6.43 9.48 9.79
CA ARG A 178 -7.45 10.42 9.32
C ARG A 178 -7.98 10.01 7.94
N LYS A 179 -9.29 9.99 7.77
CA LYS A 179 -9.92 9.63 6.48
C LYS A 179 -9.50 10.55 5.33
N GLU A 180 -9.25 11.83 5.62
CA GLU A 180 -8.83 12.84 4.65
C GLU A 180 -7.49 12.49 4.00
N THR A 181 -6.62 11.77 4.69
CA THR A 181 -5.34 11.29 4.17
C THR A 181 -5.52 10.33 2.98
N VAL A 182 -6.61 9.57 2.97
CA VAL A 182 -6.92 8.63 1.88
C VAL A 182 -7.20 9.33 0.56
N SER A 183 -7.88 10.48 0.58
CA SER A 183 -8.17 11.29 -0.61
C SER A 183 -6.94 12.05 -1.13
N GLY A 184 -5.82 12.03 -0.39
CA GLY A 184 -4.56 12.68 -0.72
C GLY A 184 -3.59 11.80 -1.51
N LEU A 185 -2.31 12.22 -1.46
CA LEU A 185 -1.23 11.56 -2.21
C LEU A 185 -1.00 10.10 -1.79
N ALA A 186 -1.05 9.80 -0.48
CA ALA A 186 -0.76 8.47 0.04
C ALA A 186 -1.83 7.42 -0.30
N GLY A 187 -3.09 7.84 -0.47
CA GLY A 187 -4.22 7.00 -0.83
C GLY A 187 -4.55 7.10 -2.33
N LEU A 188 -5.43 8.04 -2.70
CA LEU A 188 -5.92 8.19 -4.07
C LEU A 188 -4.80 8.37 -5.10
N GLY A 189 -3.83 9.25 -4.82
CA GLY A 189 -2.72 9.51 -5.75
C GLY A 189 -1.91 8.25 -6.05
N ASP A 190 -1.51 7.51 -5.00
CA ASP A 190 -0.72 6.28 -5.16
C ASP A 190 -1.56 5.12 -5.72
N LEU A 191 -2.86 5.04 -5.40
CA LEU A 191 -3.80 4.09 -6.00
C LEU A 191 -3.91 4.31 -7.51
N TYR A 192 -4.10 5.56 -7.95
CA TYR A 192 -4.20 5.91 -9.37
C TYR A 192 -2.97 5.44 -10.16
N VAL A 193 -1.77 5.81 -9.71
CA VAL A 193 -0.53 5.40 -10.38
C VAL A 193 -0.34 3.89 -10.38
N SER A 194 -0.65 3.24 -9.25
CA SER A 194 -0.50 1.78 -9.12
C SER A 194 -1.47 0.99 -9.99
N SER A 195 -2.65 1.55 -10.26
CA SER A 195 -3.68 0.96 -11.12
C SER A 195 -3.37 1.09 -12.61
N GLY A 196 -2.52 2.04 -12.99
CA GLY A 196 -2.17 2.33 -14.39
C GLY A 196 -1.36 1.25 -15.11
N GLY A 197 -0.88 0.18 -14.42
CA GLY A 197 -0.14 -0.92 -15.07
C GLY A 197 0.93 -1.59 -14.22
N GLY A 198 0.97 -1.33 -12.92
CA GLY A 198 1.87 -1.98 -11.97
C GLY A 198 1.60 -3.49 -11.82
N ARG A 199 2.49 -4.18 -11.08
CA ARG A 199 2.40 -5.65 -10.86
C ARG A 199 1.08 -6.07 -10.22
N ASN A 200 0.57 -5.31 -9.27
CA ASN A 200 -0.72 -5.56 -8.63
C ASN A 200 -1.86 -5.41 -9.66
N ALA A 201 -1.90 -4.34 -10.45
CA ALA A 201 -2.92 -4.14 -11.47
C ALA A 201 -2.91 -5.23 -12.56
N LYS A 202 -1.73 -5.70 -12.97
CA LYS A 202 -1.61 -6.84 -13.92
C LYS A 202 -2.18 -8.13 -13.35
N MET A 203 -1.87 -8.45 -12.09
CA MET A 203 -2.46 -9.60 -11.41
C MET A 203 -3.98 -9.46 -11.34
N GLY A 204 -4.48 -8.28 -10.99
CA GLY A 204 -5.91 -7.98 -11.00
C GLY A 204 -6.57 -8.23 -12.35
N ALA A 205 -5.94 -7.80 -13.44
CA ALA A 205 -6.47 -8.04 -14.79
C ALA A 205 -6.68 -9.53 -15.07
N TYR A 206 -5.71 -10.38 -14.75
CA TYR A 206 -5.84 -11.84 -14.92
C TYR A 206 -6.93 -12.45 -14.04
N ILE A 207 -7.04 -12.00 -12.79
CA ILE A 207 -8.12 -12.42 -11.89
C ILE A 207 -9.48 -11.97 -12.45
N GLY A 208 -9.58 -10.75 -12.98
CA GLY A 208 -10.78 -10.23 -13.63
C GLY A 208 -11.16 -10.97 -14.91
N GLU A 209 -10.20 -11.58 -15.60
CA GLU A 209 -10.43 -12.49 -16.75
C GLU A 209 -10.98 -13.88 -16.33
N GLY A 210 -11.12 -14.13 -15.03
CA GLY A 210 -11.68 -15.36 -14.47
C GLY A 210 -10.65 -16.41 -14.05
N LEU A 211 -9.35 -16.09 -14.07
CA LEU A 211 -8.33 -16.95 -13.47
C LEU A 211 -8.40 -16.84 -11.94
N THR A 212 -8.09 -17.94 -11.24
CA THR A 212 -7.80 -17.86 -9.82
C THR A 212 -6.43 -17.19 -9.60
N TYR A 213 -6.16 -16.75 -8.37
CA TYR A 213 -4.84 -16.17 -8.05
C TYR A 213 -3.71 -17.16 -8.33
N SER A 214 -3.87 -18.43 -7.93
CA SER A 214 -2.86 -19.47 -8.13
C SER A 214 -2.60 -19.76 -9.60
N GLU A 215 -3.65 -19.85 -10.42
CA GLU A 215 -3.53 -20.04 -11.86
C GLU A 215 -2.79 -18.86 -12.52
N ALA A 216 -3.21 -17.61 -12.22
CA ALA A 216 -2.59 -16.41 -12.74
C ALA A 216 -1.12 -16.30 -12.29
N LYS A 217 -0.84 -16.60 -11.02
CA LYS A 217 0.52 -16.59 -10.47
C LYS A 217 1.42 -17.60 -11.16
N LYS A 218 0.97 -18.84 -11.37
CA LYS A 218 1.73 -19.92 -11.97
C LYS A 218 1.97 -19.70 -13.47
N THR A 219 0.94 -19.24 -14.22
CA THR A 219 0.98 -19.20 -15.68
C THR A 219 1.41 -17.87 -16.28
N LYS A 220 1.15 -16.75 -15.59
CA LYS A 220 1.35 -15.39 -16.09
C LYS A 220 2.38 -14.58 -15.34
N MET A 221 2.60 -14.87 -14.02
CA MET A 221 3.41 -14.04 -13.15
C MET A 221 4.32 -14.86 -12.21
N GLU A 222 4.85 -16.00 -12.64
CA GLU A 222 5.58 -16.97 -11.81
C GLU A 222 6.70 -16.32 -10.98
N LYS A 223 7.55 -15.50 -11.60
CA LYS A 223 8.71 -14.86 -10.94
C LYS A 223 8.45 -13.43 -10.47
N VAL A 224 7.20 -12.98 -10.52
CA VAL A 224 6.84 -11.58 -10.20
C VAL A 224 6.30 -11.51 -8.78
N THR A 225 6.89 -10.69 -7.92
CA THR A 225 6.33 -10.38 -6.59
C THR A 225 5.09 -9.52 -6.74
N VAL A 226 3.99 -9.90 -6.09
CA VAL A 226 2.71 -9.17 -6.05
C VAL A 226 2.48 -8.72 -4.60
N GLU A 227 2.90 -7.49 -4.30
CA GLU A 227 2.93 -6.98 -2.92
C GLU A 227 1.54 -6.94 -2.27
N GLY A 228 0.50 -6.61 -3.05
CA GLY A 228 -0.88 -6.61 -2.56
C GLY A 228 -1.35 -8.01 -2.16
N ALA A 229 -0.92 -9.05 -2.88
CA ALA A 229 -1.26 -10.42 -2.51
C ALA A 229 -0.48 -10.90 -1.27
N ASP A 230 0.80 -10.55 -1.17
CA ASP A 230 1.61 -10.85 0.02
C ASP A 230 0.99 -10.18 1.26
N LEU A 231 0.57 -8.92 1.13
CA LEU A 231 -0.11 -8.19 2.20
C LEU A 231 -1.47 -8.84 2.55
N ALA A 232 -2.32 -9.13 1.54
CA ALA A 232 -3.62 -9.76 1.76
C ALA A 232 -3.48 -11.05 2.57
N LYS A 233 -2.51 -11.90 2.25
CA LYS A 233 -2.23 -13.14 3.00
C LYS A 233 -1.83 -12.90 4.45
N GLN A 234 -1.13 -11.80 4.74
CA GLN A 234 -0.70 -11.47 6.10
C GLN A 234 -1.84 -10.97 6.98
N ILE A 235 -2.77 -10.18 6.41
CA ILE A 235 -3.81 -9.49 7.18
C ILE A 235 -5.21 -10.11 7.04
N ALA A 236 -5.42 -11.08 6.14
CA ALA A 236 -6.73 -11.63 5.82
C ALA A 236 -7.51 -12.13 7.03
N LYS A 237 -6.84 -12.91 7.90
CA LYS A 237 -7.48 -13.44 9.12
C LYS A 237 -8.01 -12.31 9.98
N LYS A 238 -7.18 -11.31 10.25
CA LYS A 238 -7.53 -10.17 11.09
C LYS A 238 -8.61 -9.30 10.46
N ILE A 239 -8.59 -9.09 9.14
CA ILE A 239 -9.66 -8.37 8.45
C ILE A 239 -11.00 -9.09 8.59
N LYS A 240 -11.02 -10.42 8.40
CA LYS A 240 -12.26 -11.21 8.53
C LYS A 240 -12.78 -11.27 9.97
N GLU A 241 -11.91 -11.06 10.98
CA GLU A 241 -12.31 -10.94 12.39
C GLU A 241 -12.92 -9.56 12.70
N ASP A 242 -12.35 -8.48 12.15
CA ASP A 242 -12.71 -7.11 12.51
C ASP A 242 -13.83 -6.52 11.65
N PHE A 243 -14.01 -7.01 10.42
CA PHE A 243 -14.94 -6.45 9.46
C PHE A 243 -15.80 -7.52 8.79
N ASP A 244 -17.07 -7.20 8.63
CA ASP A 244 -17.98 -7.99 7.82
C ASP A 244 -17.96 -7.54 6.33
N GLU A 245 -18.52 -8.39 5.47
CA GLU A 245 -18.59 -8.14 4.03
C GLU A 245 -19.42 -6.89 3.68
N LYS A 246 -20.35 -6.45 4.55
CA LYS A 246 -21.16 -5.24 4.31
C LYS A 246 -20.35 -3.97 4.48
N LYS A 247 -19.31 -4.01 5.32
CA LYS A 247 -18.43 -2.85 5.55
C LYS A 247 -17.32 -2.74 4.53
N LEU A 248 -16.70 -3.87 4.16
CA LEU A 248 -15.56 -3.92 3.23
C LEU A 248 -15.80 -4.94 2.10
N PRO A 249 -16.88 -4.78 1.30
CA PRO A 249 -17.24 -5.78 0.28
C PRO A 249 -16.13 -6.02 -0.75
N LEU A 250 -15.44 -4.98 -1.21
CA LEU A 250 -14.38 -5.10 -2.19
C LEU A 250 -13.12 -5.73 -1.59
N MET A 251 -12.72 -5.32 -0.40
CA MET A 251 -11.56 -5.90 0.32
C MET A 251 -11.78 -7.39 0.58
N ILE A 252 -12.97 -7.78 1.07
CA ILE A 252 -13.29 -9.19 1.35
C ILE A 252 -13.32 -10.01 0.06
N ALA A 253 -13.90 -9.48 -1.04
CA ALA A 253 -13.86 -10.14 -2.34
C ALA A 253 -12.42 -10.39 -2.82
N MET A 254 -11.55 -9.40 -2.70
CA MET A 254 -10.13 -9.54 -3.05
C MET A 254 -9.41 -10.55 -2.15
N ILE A 255 -9.68 -10.55 -0.84
CA ILE A 255 -9.11 -11.53 0.09
C ILE A 255 -9.57 -12.94 -0.27
N ASN A 256 -10.85 -13.15 -0.53
CA ASN A 256 -11.37 -14.47 -0.93
C ASN A 256 -10.72 -14.96 -2.23
N SER A 257 -10.51 -14.06 -3.21
CA SER A 257 -9.83 -14.41 -4.45
C SER A 257 -8.34 -14.75 -4.25
N ILE A 258 -7.63 -14.01 -3.39
CA ILE A 258 -6.18 -14.16 -3.22
C ILE A 258 -5.82 -15.27 -2.24
N VAL A 259 -6.55 -15.38 -1.13
CA VAL A 259 -6.20 -16.25 0.00
C VAL A 259 -6.94 -17.57 -0.07
N ASP A 260 -8.22 -17.53 -0.39
CA ASP A 260 -9.06 -18.74 -0.53
C ASP A 260 -9.03 -19.29 -1.97
N ASP A 261 -8.27 -18.67 -2.86
CA ASP A 261 -8.06 -19.01 -4.27
C ASP A 261 -9.38 -19.16 -5.08
N LYS A 262 -10.38 -18.36 -4.73
CA LYS A 262 -11.66 -18.33 -5.42
C LYS A 262 -11.60 -17.41 -6.65
N LYS A 263 -12.46 -17.65 -7.64
CA LYS A 263 -12.67 -16.67 -8.71
C LYS A 263 -13.20 -15.38 -8.12
N LEU A 264 -12.83 -14.25 -8.72
CA LEU A 264 -13.27 -12.94 -8.25
C LEU A 264 -14.76 -12.76 -8.53
N GLU A 265 -15.52 -12.59 -7.47
CA GLU A 265 -16.94 -12.25 -7.50
C GLU A 265 -17.14 -10.93 -6.77
N LEU A 266 -17.72 -9.94 -7.44
CA LEU A 266 -18.00 -8.62 -6.90
C LEU A 266 -19.50 -8.43 -6.68
N ASN A 267 -19.88 -8.13 -5.45
CA ASN A 267 -21.24 -7.73 -5.11
C ASN A 267 -21.39 -6.22 -5.35
N TRP A 268 -21.76 -5.84 -6.58
CA TRP A 268 -21.94 -4.45 -6.99
C TRP A 268 -23.04 -3.72 -6.21
N GLU A 269 -24.06 -4.43 -5.75
CA GLU A 269 -25.16 -3.84 -4.97
C GLU A 269 -24.74 -3.43 -3.56
N ALA A 270 -23.65 -4.02 -3.05
CA ALA A 270 -23.07 -3.66 -1.75
C ALA A 270 -22.15 -2.42 -1.82
N PHE A 271 -21.80 -1.94 -3.02
CA PHE A 271 -20.92 -0.78 -3.20
C PHE A 271 -21.63 0.52 -2.84
N ARG A 272 -20.87 1.48 -2.31
CA ARG A 272 -21.40 2.74 -1.80
C ARG A 272 -20.77 3.95 -2.47
#